data_f51db50f787991f5afa3fbdb0a7f1e7a
#
_entry.id   f51db50f787991f5afa3fbdb0a7f1e7a
#
_cell.length_a   1.000
_cell.length_b   1.000
_cell.length_c   1.000
_cell.angle_alpha   90.00
_cell.angle_beta   90.00
_cell.angle_gamma   90.00
#
_symmetry.space_group_name_H-M   'P 1'
#
loop_
_entity.id
_entity.type
_entity.pdbx_description
1 polymer ?
#
loop_
_entity_poly.entity_id
_entity_poly.type
_entity_poly.pdbx_seq_one_letter_code
_entity_poly.pdbx_strand_id
1 'polypeptide(L)'
;AELKDAYERISERLSVIEKYKNEKYLSAFYAIKYGSRCHLFYGANSPVLRELKLTANYWPIMKDCFDGKCESFDMGGTLRLDSDDVKKDKTYDLYLYKSRYGGVLDELLGEYYLPAKNGFWYKLLHEKLHYLRRYAVRF
;
A
#
# COMPACT_ATOMS: atom_id res chain seq x y z
N ALA A 1 23.34 -15.37 25.14
CA ALA A 1 21.97 -15.45 24.62
C ALA A 1 21.82 -14.51 23.40
N GLU A 2 22.01 -13.21 23.53
CA GLU A 2 21.78 -12.20 22.46
C GLU A 2 22.59 -12.43 21.18
N LEU A 3 23.89 -12.78 21.29
CA LEU A 3 24.76 -13.07 20.15
C LEU A 3 24.29 -14.32 19.37
N LYS A 4 23.84 -15.34 20.07
CA LYS A 4 23.31 -16.55 19.45
C LYS A 4 22.03 -16.26 18.68
N ASP A 5 21.10 -15.53 19.29
CA ASP A 5 19.84 -15.13 18.66
C ASP A 5 20.06 -14.20 17.46
N ALA A 6 21.08 -13.34 17.52
CA ALA A 6 21.45 -12.49 16.39
C ALA A 6 22.03 -13.33 15.24
N TYR A 7 22.88 -14.29 15.54
CA TYR A 7 23.45 -15.19 14.54
C TYR A 7 22.37 -16.04 13.84
N GLU A 8 21.45 -16.62 14.61
CA GLU A 8 20.33 -17.40 14.06
C GLU A 8 19.48 -16.55 13.10
N ARG A 9 19.10 -15.33 13.51
CA ARG A 9 18.33 -14.42 12.66
C ARG A 9 19.08 -14.03 11.38
N ILE A 10 20.39 -13.83 11.44
CA ILE A 10 21.19 -13.53 10.26
C ILE A 10 21.24 -14.75 9.34
N SER A 11 21.47 -15.94 9.91
CA SER A 11 21.53 -17.18 9.14
C SER A 11 20.21 -17.49 8.42
N GLU A 12 19.07 -17.29 9.07
CA GLU A 12 17.75 -17.42 8.46
C GLU A 12 17.58 -16.45 7.28
N ARG A 13 17.94 -15.18 7.47
CA ARG A 13 17.85 -14.19 6.39
C ARG A 13 18.75 -14.50 5.21
N LEU A 14 19.96 -14.97 5.47
CA LEU A 14 20.88 -15.40 4.41
C LEU A 14 20.33 -16.59 3.62
N SER A 15 19.70 -17.55 4.28
CA SER A 15 19.07 -18.70 3.61
C SER A 15 17.92 -18.26 2.69
N VAL A 16 17.12 -17.29 3.10
CA VAL A 16 16.08 -16.70 2.24
C VAL A 16 16.69 -16.00 1.04
N ILE A 17 17.73 -15.20 1.25
CA ILE A 17 18.42 -14.49 0.15
C ILE A 17 18.99 -15.50 -0.84
N GLU A 18 19.65 -16.56 -0.37
CA GLU A 18 20.20 -17.61 -1.24
C GLU A 18 19.12 -18.35 -2.03
N LYS A 19 17.97 -18.67 -1.39
CA LYS A 19 16.80 -19.28 -2.04
C LYS A 19 16.31 -18.46 -3.23
N TYR A 20 16.37 -17.14 -3.12
CA TYR A 20 15.86 -16.20 -4.13
C TYR A 20 16.95 -15.43 -4.89
N LYS A 21 18.18 -15.95 -4.92
CA LYS A 21 19.32 -15.26 -5.56
C LYS A 21 19.14 -14.95 -7.04
N ASN A 22 18.24 -15.63 -7.73
CA ASN A 22 17.92 -15.40 -9.13
C ASN A 22 16.76 -14.42 -9.34
N GLU A 23 16.11 -13.94 -8.27
CA GLU A 23 15.06 -12.95 -8.37
C GLU A 23 15.66 -11.61 -8.82
N LYS A 24 15.23 -11.16 -10.00
CA LYS A 24 15.72 -9.91 -10.60
C LYS A 24 15.04 -8.68 -10.02
N TYR A 25 13.78 -8.82 -9.61
CA TYR A 25 12.95 -7.71 -9.14
C TYR A 25 12.41 -8.00 -7.75
N LEU A 26 12.63 -7.09 -6.81
CA LEU A 26 12.13 -7.20 -5.43
C LEU A 26 10.74 -6.60 -5.27
N SER A 27 10.43 -5.58 -6.05
CA SER A 27 9.13 -4.91 -6.05
C SER A 27 8.84 -4.29 -7.40
N ALA A 28 7.57 -4.07 -7.66
CA ALA A 28 7.09 -3.32 -8.82
C ALA A 28 6.02 -2.33 -8.36
N PHE A 29 6.02 -1.15 -8.97
CA PHE A 29 5.04 -0.11 -8.71
C PHE A 29 4.42 0.36 -10.01
N TYR A 30 3.12 0.61 -9.95
CA TYR A 30 2.39 1.27 -11.01
C TYR A 30 1.85 2.59 -10.49
N ALA A 31 2.32 3.69 -11.07
CA ALA A 31 1.88 5.02 -10.74
C ALA A 31 1.37 5.74 -11.99
N ILE A 32 0.40 6.61 -11.79
CA ILE A 32 -0.21 7.41 -12.84
C ILE A 32 0.16 8.86 -12.62
N LYS A 33 0.77 9.48 -13.64
CA LYS A 33 1.08 10.90 -13.64
C LYS A 33 -0.01 11.66 -14.39
N TYR A 34 -0.56 12.68 -13.73
CA TYR A 34 -1.51 13.61 -14.34
C TYR A 34 -1.15 15.05 -13.99
N GLY A 35 -0.73 15.83 -14.99
CA GLY A 35 -0.20 17.16 -14.76
C GLY A 35 1.04 17.14 -13.86
N SER A 36 1.03 17.93 -12.79
CA SER A 36 2.10 17.96 -11.78
C SER A 36 1.90 16.99 -10.61
N ARG A 37 0.90 16.10 -10.68
CA ARG A 37 0.60 15.11 -9.64
C ARG A 37 0.94 13.71 -10.10
N CYS A 38 1.40 12.89 -9.17
CA CYS A 38 1.62 11.47 -9.39
C CYS A 38 0.87 10.68 -8.32
N HIS A 39 0.12 9.66 -8.74
CA HIS A 39 -0.65 8.80 -7.86
C HIS A 39 -0.16 7.36 -7.95
N LEU A 40 0.21 6.77 -6.81
CA LEU A 40 0.55 5.35 -6.70
C LEU A 40 -0.72 4.52 -6.75
N PHE A 41 -0.88 3.75 -7.81
CA PHE A 41 -2.09 2.96 -8.04
C PHE A 41 -1.96 1.54 -7.51
N TYR A 42 -0.84 0.87 -7.81
CA TYR A 42 -0.53 -0.47 -7.34
C TYR A 42 0.93 -0.63 -6.93
N GLY A 43 1.16 -1.49 -5.93
CA GLY A 43 2.48 -1.98 -5.57
C GLY A 43 2.45 -3.49 -5.37
N ALA A 44 3.49 -4.17 -5.81
CA ALA A 44 3.68 -5.59 -5.62
C ALA A 44 5.07 -5.88 -5.04
N ASN A 45 5.13 -6.83 -4.12
CA ASN A 45 6.36 -7.31 -3.50
C ASN A 45 6.64 -8.75 -3.93
N SER A 46 7.91 -9.04 -4.21
CA SER A 46 8.35 -10.40 -4.47
C SER A 46 8.20 -11.29 -3.21
N PRO A 47 8.22 -12.62 -3.38
CA PRO A 47 8.19 -13.54 -2.24
C PRO A 47 9.33 -13.31 -1.25
N VAL A 48 10.52 -12.93 -1.71
CA VAL A 48 11.68 -12.68 -0.84
C VAL A 48 11.42 -11.56 0.17
N LEU A 49 10.82 -10.44 -0.25
CA LEU A 49 10.48 -9.36 0.67
C LEU A 49 9.45 -9.79 1.70
N ARG A 50 8.49 -10.63 1.31
CA ARG A 50 7.48 -11.18 2.24
C ARG A 50 8.10 -12.11 3.28
N GLU A 51 8.95 -13.04 2.87
CA GLU A 51 9.65 -13.96 3.77
C GLU A 51 10.59 -13.22 4.73
N LEU A 52 11.28 -12.19 4.25
CA LEU A 52 12.13 -11.33 5.09
C LEU A 52 11.35 -10.33 5.96
N LYS A 53 10.02 -10.26 5.82
CA LYS A 53 9.15 -9.26 6.47
C LYS A 53 9.58 -7.82 6.18
N LEU A 54 10.05 -7.58 4.96
CA LEU A 54 10.45 -6.28 4.47
C LEU A 54 9.35 -5.68 3.59
N THR A 55 9.28 -4.36 3.57
CA THR A 55 8.37 -3.61 2.72
C THR A 55 9.16 -2.94 1.59
N ALA A 56 8.57 -2.90 0.41
CA ALA A 56 9.18 -2.23 -0.73
C ALA A 56 9.36 -0.73 -0.45
N ASN A 57 10.51 -0.20 -0.86
CA ASN A 57 10.82 1.21 -0.68
C ASN A 57 10.16 2.05 -1.79
N TYR A 58 9.36 3.05 -1.41
CA TYR A 58 8.72 3.97 -2.36
C TYR A 58 9.66 5.06 -2.88
N TRP A 59 10.82 5.24 -2.26
CA TRP A 59 11.74 6.32 -2.61
C TRP A 59 12.12 6.36 -4.09
N PRO A 60 12.44 5.25 -4.77
CA PRO A 60 12.80 5.29 -6.19
C PRO A 60 11.68 5.87 -7.07
N ILE A 61 10.43 5.44 -6.88
CA ILE A 61 9.30 5.95 -7.67
C ILE A 61 8.95 7.40 -7.31
N MET A 62 9.09 7.77 -6.05
CA MET A 62 8.93 9.18 -5.63
C MET A 62 9.98 10.05 -6.30
N LYS A 63 11.24 9.61 -6.31
CA LYS A 63 12.34 10.32 -6.97
C LYS A 63 12.07 10.51 -8.47
N ASP A 64 11.67 9.46 -9.17
CA ASP A 64 11.32 9.54 -10.59
C ASP A 64 10.18 10.53 -10.86
N CYS A 65 9.19 10.58 -9.98
CA CYS A 65 8.10 11.55 -10.09
C CYS A 65 8.58 12.99 -9.93
N PHE A 66 9.42 13.26 -8.93
CA PHE A 66 9.97 14.61 -8.71
C PHE A 66 10.97 15.03 -9.79
N ASP A 67 11.86 14.13 -10.23
CA ASP A 67 12.75 14.38 -11.37
C ASP A 67 11.92 14.67 -12.65
N GLY A 68 10.75 14.02 -12.78
CA GLY A 68 9.75 14.28 -13.82
C GLY A 68 8.88 15.52 -13.58
N LYS A 69 9.27 16.43 -12.67
CA LYS A 69 8.58 17.69 -12.33
C LYS A 69 7.18 17.52 -11.74
N CYS A 70 6.93 16.42 -11.01
CA CYS A 70 5.75 16.33 -10.17
C CYS A 70 5.96 17.16 -8.89
N GLU A 71 4.93 17.89 -8.50
CA GLU A 71 4.89 18.69 -7.26
C GLU A 71 4.35 17.87 -6.09
N SER A 72 3.60 16.80 -6.38
CA SER A 72 3.03 15.95 -5.36
C SER A 72 3.03 14.48 -5.77
N PHE A 73 3.19 13.61 -4.77
CA PHE A 73 3.10 12.16 -4.91
C PHE A 73 2.08 11.63 -3.90
N ASP A 74 0.97 11.11 -4.41
CA ASP A 74 -0.08 10.48 -3.60
C ASP A 74 0.24 9.00 -3.43
N MET A 75 0.46 8.59 -2.20
CA MET A 75 0.75 7.20 -1.82
C MET A 75 -0.51 6.31 -1.73
N GLY A 76 -1.66 6.84 -2.14
CA GLY A 76 -2.96 6.15 -2.06
C GLY A 76 -3.54 6.08 -0.65
N GLY A 77 -4.73 5.50 -0.55
CA GLY A 77 -5.51 5.47 0.68
C GLY A 77 -4.80 4.85 1.89
N THR A 78 -5.21 5.29 3.06
CA THR A 78 -4.77 4.78 4.35
C THR A 78 -5.94 4.80 5.34
N LEU A 79 -5.66 4.48 6.60
CA LEU A 79 -6.55 4.47 7.72
C LEU A 79 -7.10 5.87 8.04
N ARG A 80 -8.37 5.96 8.47
CA ARG A 80 -8.90 7.13 9.16
C ARG A 80 -8.38 7.19 10.59
N LEU A 81 -7.95 8.38 11.02
CA LEU A 81 -7.37 8.58 12.36
C LEU A 81 -8.41 8.92 13.44
N ASP A 82 -9.66 9.09 13.06
CA ASP A 82 -10.76 9.49 13.93
C ASP A 82 -11.45 8.33 14.66
N SER A 83 -10.97 7.10 14.51
CA SER A 83 -11.53 5.93 15.21
C SER A 83 -10.83 5.70 16.55
N ASP A 84 -11.60 5.42 17.60
CA ASP A 84 -11.09 5.13 18.95
C ASP A 84 -10.16 3.89 18.99
N ASP A 85 -10.25 3.02 18.01
CA ASP A 85 -9.51 1.76 17.89
C ASP A 85 -8.50 1.74 16.74
N VAL A 86 -7.91 2.88 16.40
CA VAL A 86 -6.97 3.05 15.29
C VAL A 86 -5.88 1.96 15.25
N LYS A 87 -5.32 1.61 16.40
CA LYS A 87 -4.23 0.62 16.49
C LYS A 87 -4.67 -0.83 16.22
N LYS A 88 -5.97 -1.11 16.29
CA LYS A 88 -6.52 -2.44 15.98
C LYS A 88 -6.90 -2.61 14.52
N ASP A 89 -6.88 -1.52 13.76
CA ASP A 89 -7.17 -1.59 12.33
C ASP A 89 -6.04 -2.32 11.59
N LYS A 90 -6.42 -3.21 10.68
CA LYS A 90 -5.47 -3.99 9.86
C LYS A 90 -4.58 -3.14 8.96
N THR A 91 -4.98 -1.89 8.71
CA THR A 91 -4.24 -0.95 7.86
C THR A 91 -3.35 0.00 8.66
N TYR A 92 -3.29 -0.15 10.00
CA TYR A 92 -2.46 0.70 10.87
C TYR A 92 -0.98 0.63 10.53
N ASP A 93 -0.46 -0.57 10.27
CA ASP A 93 0.93 -0.75 9.86
C ASP A 93 1.23 -0.08 8.52
N LEU A 94 0.26 -0.08 7.60
CA LEU A 94 0.38 0.64 6.33
C LEU A 94 0.42 2.15 6.55
N TYR A 95 -0.39 2.68 7.45
CA TYR A 95 -0.34 4.09 7.84
C TYR A 95 1.02 4.45 8.43
N LEU A 96 1.53 3.69 9.40
CA LEU A 96 2.85 3.90 9.99
C LEU A 96 3.97 3.83 8.96
N TYR A 97 3.86 2.90 8.00
CA TYR A 97 4.82 2.79 6.92
C TYR A 97 4.82 4.05 6.04
N LYS A 98 3.65 4.51 5.60
CA LYS A 98 3.52 5.70 4.76
C LYS A 98 3.95 6.98 5.48
N SER A 99 3.64 7.12 6.76
CA SER A 99 3.98 8.29 7.57
C SER A 99 5.50 8.51 7.69
N ARG A 100 6.30 7.44 7.59
CA ARG A 100 7.78 7.53 7.61
C ARG A 100 8.38 8.31 6.44
N TYR A 101 7.62 8.49 5.35
CA TYR A 101 8.02 9.32 4.22
C TYR A 101 7.73 10.81 4.43
N GLY A 102 7.23 11.21 5.59
CA GLY A 102 6.90 12.60 5.90
C GLY A 102 5.67 13.13 5.18
N GLY A 103 4.83 12.25 4.63
CA GLY A 103 3.59 12.62 3.96
C GLY A 103 2.57 13.24 4.93
N VAL A 104 1.74 14.11 4.42
CA VAL A 104 0.59 14.68 5.12
C VAL A 104 -0.63 13.83 4.82
N LEU A 105 -1.41 13.49 5.87
CA LEU A 105 -2.69 12.84 5.69
C LEU A 105 -3.71 13.88 5.21
N ASP A 106 -4.27 13.64 4.04
CA ASP A 106 -5.31 14.48 3.45
C ASP A 106 -6.66 13.76 3.59
N GLU A 107 -7.58 14.35 4.33
CA GLU A 107 -8.90 13.77 4.55
C GLU A 107 -9.83 14.20 3.42
N LEU A 108 -10.17 13.25 2.55
CA LEU A 108 -11.10 13.48 1.47
C LEU A 108 -12.55 13.51 1.98
N LEU A 109 -13.39 14.27 1.29
CA LEU A 109 -14.82 14.40 1.63
C LEU A 109 -15.62 13.09 1.56
N GLY A 110 -15.02 12.00 1.10
CA GLY A 110 -15.67 10.70 0.94
C GLY A 110 -16.33 10.53 -0.42
N GLU A 111 -17.04 9.43 -0.58
CA GLU A 111 -17.77 9.12 -1.81
C GLU A 111 -19.19 9.62 -1.74
N TYR A 112 -19.63 10.35 -2.76
CA TYR A 112 -20.99 10.84 -2.87
C TYR A 112 -21.70 10.15 -4.02
N TYR A 113 -22.90 9.65 -3.77
CA TYR A 113 -23.73 9.03 -4.79
C TYR A 113 -24.93 9.94 -5.09
N LEU A 114 -25.04 10.35 -6.34
CA LEU A 114 -26.24 11.01 -6.83
C LEU A 114 -27.16 9.94 -7.46
N PRO A 115 -28.25 9.50 -6.77
CA PRO A 115 -29.12 8.49 -7.33
C PRO A 115 -29.89 9.07 -8.53
N ALA A 116 -29.84 8.40 -9.68
CA ALA A 116 -30.74 8.68 -10.80
C ALA A 116 -32.19 8.35 -10.40
N LYS A 117 -33.18 8.84 -11.16
CA LYS A 117 -34.63 8.67 -10.87
C LYS A 117 -35.08 7.23 -10.56
N ASN A 118 -34.33 6.21 -10.99
CA ASN A 118 -34.54 4.79 -10.69
C ASN A 118 -33.49 4.22 -9.72
N GLY A 119 -32.97 5.05 -8.84
CA GLY A 119 -31.79 4.79 -8.03
C GLY A 119 -31.88 3.64 -7.01
N PHE A 120 -33.09 3.12 -6.74
CA PHE A 120 -33.23 1.98 -5.80
C PHE A 120 -32.45 0.74 -6.28
N TRP A 121 -32.60 0.37 -7.55
CA TRP A 121 -31.89 -0.77 -8.15
C TRP A 121 -30.39 -0.53 -8.26
N TYR A 122 -30.00 0.71 -8.58
CA TYR A 122 -28.59 1.10 -8.63
C TYR A 122 -27.93 1.01 -7.25
N LYS A 123 -28.61 1.51 -6.20
CA LYS A 123 -28.13 1.42 -4.82
C LYS A 123 -27.98 -0.03 -4.39
N LEU A 124 -28.98 -0.88 -4.64
CA LEU A 124 -28.95 -2.30 -4.30
C LEU A 124 -27.83 -3.05 -5.03
N LEU A 125 -27.63 -2.75 -6.31
CA LEU A 125 -26.57 -3.34 -7.13
C LEU A 125 -25.18 -2.89 -6.66
N HIS A 126 -25.04 -1.60 -6.33
CA HIS A 126 -23.79 -1.01 -5.86
C HIS A 126 -23.39 -1.53 -4.49
N GLU A 127 -24.31 -1.62 -3.54
CA GLU A 127 -24.07 -2.21 -2.22
C GLU A 127 -23.65 -3.69 -2.33
N LYS A 128 -24.30 -4.47 -3.19
CA LYS A 128 -23.91 -5.85 -3.46
C LYS A 128 -22.54 -5.95 -4.16
N LEU A 129 -22.24 -5.09 -5.13
CA LEU A 129 -20.96 -5.07 -5.81
C LEU A 129 -19.82 -4.61 -4.89
N HIS A 130 -20.08 -3.64 -4.00
CA HIS A 130 -19.12 -3.20 -3.01
C HIS A 130 -18.83 -4.31 -1.98
N TYR A 131 -19.86 -5.05 -1.58
CA TYR A 131 -19.71 -6.23 -0.74
C TYR A 131 -18.90 -7.32 -1.43
N LEU A 132 -19.18 -7.62 -2.69
CA LEU A 132 -18.44 -8.61 -3.49
C LEU A 132 -16.97 -8.17 -3.74
N ARG A 133 -16.70 -6.90 -3.98
CA ARG A 133 -15.33 -6.37 -4.09
C ARG A 133 -14.52 -6.54 -2.82
N ARG A 134 -15.13 -6.39 -1.63
CA ARG A 134 -14.45 -6.68 -0.35
C ARG A 134 -14.03 -8.14 -0.21
N TYR A 135 -14.74 -9.06 -0.85
CA TYR A 135 -14.42 -10.50 -0.81
C TYR A 135 -13.61 -10.98 -2.02
N ALA A 136 -13.66 -10.29 -3.16
CA ALA A 136 -12.92 -10.67 -4.37
C ALA A 136 -11.43 -10.30 -4.35
N VAL A 137 -10.96 -9.54 -3.37
CA VAL A 137 -9.53 -9.19 -3.19
C VAL A 137 -8.81 -10.17 -2.25
N ARG A 138 -9.36 -11.36 -2.04
CA ARG A 138 -8.73 -12.45 -1.29
C ARG A 138 -8.35 -13.61 -2.22
N PHE A 139 -7.45 -13.35 -3.16
CA PHE A 139 -6.70 -14.41 -3.81
C PHE A 139 -5.21 -14.09 -3.72
#